data_7342d8573dbe4778f3729aad57793d9a
#
_entry.id   7342d8573dbe4778f3729aad57793d9a
#
_cell.length_a   1.000
_cell.length_b   1.000
_cell.length_c   1.000
_cell.angle_alpha   90.00
_cell.angle_beta   90.00
_cell.angle_gamma   90.00
#
_symmetry.space_group_name_H-M   'P 1'
#
loop_
_entity.id
_entity.type
_entity.pdbx_description
1 polymer ?
#
loop_
_entity_poly.entity_id
_entity_poly.type
_entity_poly.pdbx_seq_one_letter_code
_entity_poly.pdbx_strand_id
1 'polypeptide(L)'
;MSENKVRLFICGDFCSTPSPSFISIASDLRSLIDSCNLKICNFEGPVKSDGRKLNKIPPNIQQHPDVPDFIENMGFNVISLANNHAFDYGDDGFLATQRAFRKAKVIGAGTFDEAYKVEIT
;
A
#
# COMPACT_ATOMS: atom_id res chain seq x y z
N MET A 1 26.67 -16.22 -19.19
CA MET A 1 26.18 -14.97 -18.58
C MET A 1 24.92 -15.29 -17.80
N SER A 2 24.87 -15.00 -16.50
CA SER A 2 23.64 -15.10 -15.76
C SER A 2 22.71 -13.97 -16.22
N GLU A 3 21.57 -14.33 -16.78
CA GLU A 3 20.53 -13.35 -17.00
C GLU A 3 20.10 -12.77 -15.65
N ASN A 4 20.25 -11.48 -15.48
CA ASN A 4 19.71 -10.78 -14.30
C ASN A 4 18.17 -10.76 -14.43
N LYS A 5 17.53 -11.76 -13.84
CA LYS A 5 16.06 -11.83 -13.81
C LYS A 5 15.53 -11.05 -12.63
N VAL A 6 14.64 -10.11 -12.90
CA VAL A 6 13.88 -9.39 -11.88
C VAL A 6 12.51 -10.04 -11.76
N ARG A 7 12.12 -10.38 -10.53
CA ARG A 7 10.79 -10.94 -10.23
C ARG A 7 9.92 -9.88 -9.60
N LEU A 8 8.73 -9.75 -10.14
CA LEU A 8 7.71 -8.83 -9.64
C LEU A 8 6.57 -9.63 -9.03
N PHE A 9 6.11 -9.23 -7.87
CA PHE A 9 4.86 -9.68 -7.27
C PHE A 9 3.91 -8.48 -7.25
N ILE A 10 2.84 -8.56 -8.01
CA ILE A 10 1.85 -7.49 -8.11
C ILE A 10 0.52 -8.04 -7.65
N CYS A 11 -0.02 -7.49 -6.57
CA CYS A 11 -1.38 -7.78 -6.15
C CYS A 11 -2.29 -6.56 -6.36
N GLY A 12 -3.59 -6.80 -6.25
CA GLY A 12 -4.60 -5.75 -6.37
C GLY A 12 -4.76 -4.92 -5.09
N ASP A 13 -6.00 -4.59 -4.81
CA ASP A 13 -6.37 -3.77 -3.67
C ASP A 13 -6.14 -4.49 -2.35
N PHE A 14 -5.48 -3.80 -1.44
CA PHE A 14 -5.41 -4.21 -0.05
C PHE A 14 -6.23 -3.24 0.79
N CYS A 15 -7.22 -3.77 1.48
CA CYS A 15 -8.08 -3.02 2.38
C CYS A 15 -8.45 -3.86 3.59
N SER A 16 -8.21 -3.35 4.78
CA SER A 16 -8.65 -3.99 6.02
C SER A 16 -9.10 -2.93 7.01
N THR A 17 -10.38 -2.93 7.34
CA THR A 17 -10.95 -2.05 8.36
C THR A 17 -10.71 -2.58 9.79
N PRO A 18 -10.75 -3.89 10.06
CA PRO A 18 -10.29 -4.44 11.33
C PRO A 18 -8.76 -4.58 11.37
N SER A 19 -8.21 -4.77 12.58
CA SER A 19 -6.79 -5.06 12.73
C SER A 19 -6.37 -6.26 11.89
N PRO A 20 -5.25 -6.20 11.15
CA PRO A 20 -4.77 -7.31 10.34
C PRO A 20 -4.13 -8.45 11.18
N SER A 21 -4.10 -8.33 12.50
CA SER A 21 -3.46 -9.30 13.39
C SER A 21 -4.03 -10.72 13.28
N PHE A 22 -5.27 -10.88 12.79
CA PHE A 22 -5.90 -12.18 12.56
C PHE A 22 -5.57 -12.80 11.19
N ILE A 23 -4.93 -12.05 10.29
CA ILE A 23 -4.58 -12.54 8.96
C ILE A 23 -3.31 -13.38 9.06
N SER A 24 -3.39 -14.62 8.59
CA SER A 24 -2.23 -15.48 8.40
C SER A 24 -1.97 -15.71 6.92
N ILE A 25 -0.70 -15.75 6.55
CA ILE A 25 -0.28 -15.97 5.17
C ILE A 25 0.22 -17.40 5.04
N ALA A 26 -0.33 -18.13 4.07
CA ALA A 26 0.13 -19.48 3.77
C ALA A 26 1.65 -19.49 3.45
N SER A 27 2.34 -20.52 3.92
CA SER A 27 3.81 -20.58 3.83
C SER A 27 4.35 -20.56 2.40
N ASP A 28 3.66 -21.18 1.47
CA ASP A 28 4.02 -21.18 0.05
C ASP A 28 3.83 -19.81 -0.59
N LEU A 29 2.76 -19.09 -0.24
CA LEU A 29 2.55 -17.71 -0.67
C LEU A 29 3.62 -16.80 -0.08
N ARG A 30 3.96 -16.97 1.19
CA ARG A 30 5.04 -16.21 1.84
C ARG A 30 6.36 -16.43 1.13
N SER A 31 6.70 -17.67 0.81
CA SER A 31 7.91 -18.01 0.08
C SER A 31 7.95 -17.39 -1.33
N LEU A 32 6.81 -17.36 -2.00
CA LEU A 32 6.68 -16.70 -3.31
C LEU A 32 6.93 -15.20 -3.20
N ILE A 33 6.30 -14.52 -2.25
CA ILE A 33 6.49 -13.09 -2.00
C ILE A 33 7.96 -12.80 -1.69
N ASP A 34 8.57 -13.57 -0.79
CA ASP A 34 9.97 -13.40 -0.39
C ASP A 34 10.96 -13.61 -1.55
N SER A 35 10.59 -14.41 -2.54
CA SER A 35 11.42 -14.66 -3.73
C SER A 35 11.42 -13.53 -4.76
N CYS A 36 10.56 -12.53 -4.60
CA CYS A 36 10.40 -11.44 -5.55
C CYS A 36 11.20 -10.19 -5.15
N ASN A 37 11.71 -9.47 -6.15
CA ASN A 37 12.48 -8.25 -5.96
C ASN A 37 11.57 -7.04 -5.70
N LEU A 38 10.52 -6.86 -6.51
CA LEU A 38 9.50 -5.84 -6.30
C LEU A 38 8.18 -6.49 -5.91
N LYS A 39 7.58 -5.96 -4.88
CA LYS A 39 6.31 -6.41 -4.31
C LYS A 39 5.41 -5.19 -4.19
N ILE A 40 4.40 -5.16 -5.02
CA ILE A 40 3.57 -3.98 -5.26
C ILE A 40 2.13 -4.30 -4.89
N CYS A 41 1.49 -3.41 -4.12
CA CYS A 41 0.05 -3.45 -3.90
C CYS A 41 -0.58 -2.06 -4.01
N ASN A 42 -1.87 -2.03 -4.33
CA ASN A 42 -2.69 -0.85 -4.18
C ASN A 42 -3.24 -0.79 -2.75
N PHE A 43 -2.93 0.28 -2.05
CA PHE A 43 -3.44 0.54 -0.70
C PHE A 43 -4.74 1.35 -0.82
N GLU A 44 -5.87 0.68 -0.74
CA GLU A 44 -7.16 1.28 -1.03
C GLU A 44 -7.70 2.05 0.16
N GLY A 45 -7.81 3.37 -0.03
CA GLY A 45 -8.26 4.30 1.00
C GLY A 45 -7.18 4.64 2.03
N PRO A 46 -7.42 5.66 2.85
CA PRO A 46 -6.46 6.12 3.86
C PRO A 46 -6.47 5.27 5.13
N VAL A 47 -5.39 5.34 5.90
CA VAL A 47 -5.39 4.85 7.28
C VAL A 47 -6.29 5.73 8.16
N LYS A 48 -6.85 5.13 9.21
CA LYS A 48 -7.60 5.87 10.21
C LYS A 48 -6.73 6.95 10.85
N SER A 49 -7.23 8.18 10.85
CA SER A 49 -6.57 9.38 11.33
C SER A 49 -7.61 10.41 11.76
N ASP A 50 -7.17 11.62 12.09
CA ASP A 50 -8.04 12.75 12.43
C ASP A 50 -8.62 13.46 11.18
N GLY A 51 -8.35 12.96 10.00
CA GLY A 51 -8.90 13.49 8.75
C GLY A 51 -10.42 13.45 8.72
N ARG A 52 -11.02 14.48 8.16
CA ARG A 52 -12.48 14.56 8.04
C ARG A 52 -12.97 13.78 6.84
N LYS A 53 -14.04 13.02 7.06
CA LYS A 53 -14.73 12.30 6.00
C LYS A 53 -15.22 13.25 4.92
N LEU A 54 -14.87 12.99 3.68
CA LEU A 54 -15.40 13.75 2.56
C LEU A 54 -16.89 13.49 2.34
N ASN A 55 -17.63 14.54 1.98
CA ASN A 55 -19.00 14.43 1.54
C ASN A 55 -19.02 14.00 0.07
N LYS A 56 -19.12 12.70 -0.16
CA LYS A 56 -19.19 12.09 -1.49
C LYS A 56 -20.18 10.93 -1.47
N ILE A 57 -20.46 10.36 -2.63
CA ILE A 57 -21.24 9.13 -2.73
C ILE A 57 -20.51 8.00 -1.99
N PRO A 58 -21.15 7.33 -1.01
CA PRO A 58 -20.56 6.22 -0.28
C PRO A 58 -20.14 5.05 -1.19
N PRO A 59 -19.19 4.21 -0.76
CA PRO A 59 -18.56 4.18 0.56
C PRO A 59 -17.37 5.13 0.69
N ASN A 60 -17.11 5.61 1.92
CA ASN A 60 -15.81 6.13 2.31
C ASN A 60 -15.05 5.01 3.02
N ILE A 61 -13.83 4.76 2.57
CA ILE A 61 -12.97 3.69 3.07
C ILE A 61 -11.92 4.27 4.01
N GLN A 62 -11.69 3.57 5.12
CA GLN A 62 -10.64 3.90 6.08
C GLN A 62 -10.08 2.60 6.64
N GLN A 63 -8.77 2.43 6.53
CA GLN A 63 -8.09 1.22 6.96
C GLN A 63 -7.62 1.29 8.42
N HIS A 64 -7.46 0.12 9.05
CA HIS A 64 -6.90 0.05 10.40
C HIS A 64 -5.46 0.58 10.44
N PRO A 65 -5.06 1.29 11.51
CA PRO A 65 -3.73 1.92 11.61
C PRO A 65 -2.55 0.93 11.54
N ASP A 66 -2.75 -0.33 11.88
CA ASP A 66 -1.71 -1.35 11.85
C ASP A 66 -1.48 -1.96 10.46
N VAL A 67 -2.33 -1.63 9.48
CA VAL A 67 -2.24 -2.22 8.14
C VAL A 67 -0.94 -1.86 7.41
N PRO A 68 -0.43 -0.62 7.46
CA PRO A 68 0.86 -0.31 6.83
C PRO A 68 2.00 -1.16 7.36
N ASP A 69 2.13 -1.31 8.67
CA ASP A 69 3.16 -2.16 9.28
C ASP A 69 3.00 -3.63 8.87
N PHE A 70 1.76 -4.12 8.83
CA PHE A 70 1.46 -5.49 8.38
C PHE A 70 1.92 -5.72 6.94
N ILE A 71 1.63 -4.79 6.03
CA ILE A 71 2.01 -4.88 4.61
C ILE A 71 3.53 -4.81 4.46
N GLU A 72 4.20 -3.90 5.16
CA GLU A 72 5.66 -3.80 5.12
C GLU A 72 6.33 -5.05 5.71
N ASN A 73 5.78 -5.64 6.76
CA ASN A 73 6.28 -6.89 7.34
C ASN A 73 6.07 -8.12 6.43
N MET A 74 5.09 -8.05 5.52
CA MET A 74 4.95 -9.05 4.45
C MET A 74 6.01 -8.90 3.36
N GLY A 75 6.76 -7.81 3.35
CA GLY A 75 7.82 -7.53 2.39
C GLY A 75 7.39 -6.65 1.21
N PHE A 76 6.18 -6.11 1.21
CA PHE A 76 5.80 -5.14 0.18
C PHE A 76 6.67 -3.90 0.26
N ASN A 77 7.28 -3.54 -0.86
CA ASN A 77 8.25 -2.45 -0.93
C ASN A 77 7.83 -1.32 -1.87
N VAL A 78 6.73 -1.49 -2.59
CA VAL A 78 6.12 -0.44 -3.41
C VAL A 78 4.61 -0.41 -3.12
N ILE A 79 4.12 0.74 -2.71
CA ILE A 79 2.72 0.97 -2.33
C ILE A 79 2.13 2.03 -3.23
N SER A 80 1.08 1.69 -3.96
CA SER A 80 0.32 2.67 -4.75
C SER A 80 -0.80 3.26 -3.91
N LEU A 81 -0.89 4.59 -3.91
CA LEU A 81 -2.03 5.34 -3.37
C LEU A 81 -2.91 5.93 -4.47
N ALA A 82 -2.64 5.60 -5.74
CA ALA A 82 -3.39 6.13 -6.87
C ALA A 82 -4.73 5.39 -7.05
N ASN A 83 -5.69 5.69 -6.21
CA ASN A 83 -7.04 5.13 -6.27
C ASN A 83 -8.11 6.16 -5.91
N ASN A 84 -9.35 5.84 -6.22
CA ASN A 84 -10.50 6.72 -6.00
C ASN A 84 -10.87 6.93 -4.53
N HIS A 85 -10.31 6.15 -3.60
CA HIS A 85 -10.55 6.25 -2.17
C HIS A 85 -9.43 6.96 -1.40
N ALA A 86 -8.33 7.31 -2.07
CA ALA A 86 -7.13 7.88 -1.43
C ALA A 86 -7.42 9.12 -0.58
N PHE A 87 -8.38 9.94 -1.00
CA PHE A 87 -8.77 11.18 -0.34
C PHE A 87 -10.13 11.11 0.37
N ASP A 88 -10.63 9.93 0.68
CA ASP A 88 -11.93 9.76 1.35
C ASP A 88 -12.04 10.50 2.69
N TYR A 89 -10.90 10.80 3.31
CA TYR A 89 -10.79 11.57 4.56
C TYR A 89 -9.92 12.82 4.37
N GLY A 90 -9.95 13.41 3.18
CA GLY A 90 -9.28 14.65 2.84
C GLY A 90 -7.76 14.55 2.78
N ASP A 91 -7.12 15.70 2.67
CA ASP A 91 -5.65 15.79 2.60
C ASP A 91 -4.98 15.26 3.85
N ASP A 92 -5.55 15.49 5.03
CA ASP A 92 -4.99 15.02 6.30
C ASP A 92 -4.96 13.47 6.37
N GLY A 93 -6.03 12.81 5.88
CA GLY A 93 -6.08 11.35 5.78
C GLY A 93 -5.04 10.80 4.81
N PHE A 94 -4.89 11.44 3.67
CA PHE A 94 -3.89 11.10 2.66
C PHE A 94 -2.46 11.25 3.19
N LEU A 95 -2.14 12.39 3.80
CA LEU A 95 -0.82 12.64 4.39
C LEU A 95 -0.50 11.70 5.54
N ALA A 96 -1.48 11.38 6.38
CA ALA A 96 -1.32 10.39 7.44
C ALA A 96 -0.96 9.01 6.88
N THR A 97 -1.58 8.64 5.74
CA THR A 97 -1.30 7.38 5.05
C THR A 97 0.12 7.34 4.50
N GLN A 98 0.56 8.41 3.85
CA GLN A 98 1.94 8.49 3.37
C GLN A 98 2.96 8.32 4.49
N ARG A 99 2.72 8.96 5.64
CA ARG A 99 3.61 8.91 6.82
C ARG A 99 3.59 7.56 7.54
N ALA A 100 2.53 6.79 7.36
CA ALA A 100 2.39 5.48 7.99
C ALA A 100 3.34 4.42 7.40
N PHE A 101 3.74 4.59 6.14
CA PHE A 101 4.73 3.74 5.49
C PHE A 101 6.14 4.27 5.76
N ARG A 102 6.99 3.45 6.39
CA ARG A 102 8.34 3.83 6.82
C ARG A 102 9.44 3.26 5.95
N LYS A 103 9.19 2.10 5.31
CA LYS A 103 10.18 1.33 4.54
C LYS A 103 9.83 1.27 3.06
N ALA A 104 8.56 1.11 2.73
CA ALA A 104 8.09 1.00 1.36
C ALA A 104 8.16 2.33 0.61
N LYS A 105 8.40 2.26 -0.69
CA LYS A 105 8.24 3.39 -1.58
C LYS A 105 6.76 3.62 -1.86
N VAL A 106 6.26 4.78 -1.47
CA VAL A 106 4.87 5.19 -1.77
C VAL A 106 4.86 5.92 -3.11
N ILE A 107 4.00 5.47 -4.03
CA ILE A 107 3.83 6.03 -5.36
C ILE A 107 2.36 6.43 -5.60
N GLY A 108 2.13 7.23 -6.63
CA GLY A 108 0.78 7.70 -6.97
C GLY A 108 0.28 8.82 -6.07
N ALA A 109 1.20 9.52 -5.42
CA ALA A 109 0.89 10.51 -4.41
C ALA A 109 0.70 11.93 -4.95
N GLY A 110 -0.08 12.09 -6.01
CA GLY A 110 -0.72 13.39 -6.21
C GLY A 110 -0.12 14.35 -7.22
N THR A 111 0.77 13.95 -8.13
CA THR A 111 1.04 14.73 -9.32
C THR A 111 0.81 13.88 -10.57
N PHE A 112 0.04 14.42 -11.51
CA PHE A 112 -0.30 13.72 -12.75
C PHE A 112 0.88 13.62 -13.73
N ASP A 113 1.95 14.38 -13.47
CA ASP A 113 3.03 14.59 -14.41
C ASP A 113 4.35 13.90 -14.04
N GLU A 114 4.41 13.21 -12.89
CA GLU A 114 5.62 12.56 -12.44
C GLU A 114 5.56 11.03 -12.62
N ALA A 115 6.53 10.51 -13.36
CA ALA A 115 6.81 9.09 -13.37
C ALA A 115 7.68 8.72 -12.15
N TYR A 116 7.27 7.70 -11.42
CA TYR A 116 8.04 7.20 -10.28
C TYR A 116 9.02 6.13 -10.74
N LYS A 117 10.28 6.30 -10.37
CA LYS A 117 11.34 5.34 -10.60
C LYS A 117 11.68 4.64 -9.29
N VAL A 118 11.66 3.33 -9.30
CA VAL A 118 12.11 2.49 -8.19
C VAL A 118 13.37 1.75 -8.61
N GLU A 119 14.45 1.93 -7.84
CA GLU A 119 15.70 1.21 -8.06
C GLU A 119 15.66 -0.13 -7.32
N ILE A 120 16.06 -1.17 -8.02
CA ILE A 120 16.17 -2.53 -7.47
C ILE A 120 17.64 -2.78 -7.18
N THR A 121 17.93 -2.96 -5.94
CA THR A 121 19.28 -3.30 -5.46
C THR A 121 19.45 -4.80 -5.22
#